data_99136c2773817407cc6c0d9709381047
#
_entry.id   99136c2773817407cc6c0d9709381047
#
_cell.length_a   1.000
_cell.length_b   1.000
_cell.length_c   1.000
_cell.angle_alpha   90.00
_cell.angle_beta   90.00
_cell.angle_gamma   90.00
#
_symmetry.space_group_name_H-M   'P 1'
#
loop_
_entity.id
_entity.type
_entity.pdbx_description
1 polymer ?
#
loop_
_entity_poly.entity_id
_entity_poly.type
_entity_poly.pdbx_seq_one_letter_code
_entity_poly.pdbx_strand_id
1 'polypeptide(L)'
;MLLLPAATLAQSRYNIVYIMTDDHTAQMMSCYDSSNVQTPNLDRIAKAGVRFTNSYVANSLSGPSRACMLTGKHSHKNGFTNNEHGVFDGSQQTMPKLLQKAGYQTALIGKWHLVSRPTGFDYFSILPEQGNYYNPEFISMEGDTLSEKGYVTNIITDKSIDWLEHKRDRSKPFILFVHHKACHRDWLPELKYLELYEDKTFKVPETFYDDYQGRLAAQTQEMNIAKDMDMAYDVKVYRSGDKSRLSSTYHAFVNRLDSADRARYNAFYDKITEDFHARNLTGKALAEYKFQRYMRDYAKVTRSLDDNVGRLLDYLEQTGLADST
;
A
#
# COMPACT_ATOMS: atom_id res chain seq x y z
N MET A 1 4.64 20.67 59.71
CA MET A 1 3.85 19.80 58.77
C MET A 1 4.27 20.19 57.38
N LEU A 2 5.27 19.47 56.82
CA LEU A 2 5.77 19.73 55.47
C LEU A 2 4.84 19.03 54.48
N LEU A 3 4.12 19.79 53.68
CA LEU A 3 3.37 19.31 52.53
C LEU A 3 4.39 18.99 51.40
N LEU A 4 4.72 17.72 51.21
CA LEU A 4 5.39 17.29 49.99
C LEU A 4 4.44 17.50 48.80
N PRO A 5 4.89 18.13 47.71
CA PRO A 5 4.07 18.22 46.51
C PRO A 5 3.91 16.81 45.96
N ALA A 6 2.65 16.34 45.84
CA ALA A 6 2.33 15.16 45.09
C ALA A 6 2.74 15.41 43.62
N ALA A 7 3.88 14.92 43.23
CA ALA A 7 4.23 14.81 41.80
C ALA A 7 3.21 13.87 41.17
N THR A 8 2.19 14.42 40.54
CA THR A 8 1.36 13.67 39.60
C THR A 8 2.30 13.20 38.51
N LEU A 9 2.67 11.94 38.54
CA LEU A 9 3.29 11.26 37.42
C LEU A 9 2.31 11.41 36.24
N ALA A 10 2.56 12.41 35.40
CA ALA A 10 1.82 12.53 34.16
C ALA A 10 2.06 11.19 33.41
N GLN A 11 1.02 10.41 33.26
CA GLN A 11 1.09 9.16 32.52
C GLN A 11 1.62 9.50 31.12
N SER A 12 2.81 9.01 30.78
CA SER A 12 3.42 9.28 29.49
C SER A 12 2.49 8.74 28.40
N ARG A 13 2.05 9.63 27.51
CA ARG A 13 1.18 9.25 26.40
C ARG A 13 2.02 8.56 25.35
N TYR A 14 1.60 7.39 24.91
CA TYR A 14 2.26 6.69 23.81
C TYR A 14 2.12 7.45 22.49
N ASN A 15 3.17 7.43 21.71
CA ASN A 15 3.09 7.78 20.29
C ASN A 15 2.36 6.69 19.51
N ILE A 16 1.91 7.03 18.30
CA ILE A 16 1.20 6.08 17.45
C ILE A 16 1.82 6.17 16.05
N VAL A 17 2.22 5.03 15.50
CA VAL A 17 2.54 4.89 14.07
C VAL A 17 1.48 3.98 13.45
N TYR A 18 0.70 4.54 12.55
CA TYR A 18 -0.35 3.83 11.83
C TYR A 18 0.11 3.50 10.42
N ILE A 19 0.53 2.25 10.17
CA ILE A 19 0.97 1.79 8.86
C ILE A 19 -0.23 1.20 8.12
N MET A 20 -0.56 1.77 6.96
CA MET A 20 -1.62 1.26 6.09
C MET A 20 -1.03 0.84 4.76
N THR A 21 -1.35 -0.38 4.36
CA THR A 21 -1.01 -0.94 3.05
C THR A 21 -2.26 -1.02 2.19
N ASP A 22 -2.12 -1.04 0.86
CA ASP A 22 -3.24 -1.01 -0.07
C ASP A 22 -3.36 -2.34 -0.82
N ASP A 23 -4.54 -2.95 -0.82
CA ASP A 23 -4.82 -4.25 -1.45
C ASP A 23 -3.84 -5.35 -1.00
N HIS A 24 -3.46 -5.35 0.28
CA HIS A 24 -2.53 -6.31 0.86
C HIS A 24 -3.29 -7.48 1.50
N THR A 25 -3.27 -8.62 0.85
CA THR A 25 -3.93 -9.83 1.36
C THR A 25 -3.13 -10.49 2.49
N ALA A 26 -3.85 -11.12 3.43
CA ALA A 26 -3.25 -11.89 4.52
C ALA A 26 -2.30 -12.99 4.03
N GLN A 27 -2.60 -13.63 2.90
CA GLN A 27 -1.75 -14.68 2.29
C GLN A 27 -0.37 -14.16 1.81
N MET A 28 -0.17 -12.85 1.76
CA MET A 28 1.10 -12.21 1.40
C MET A 28 1.78 -11.56 2.63
N MET A 29 1.47 -12.05 3.83
CA MET A 29 2.15 -11.73 5.09
C MET A 29 2.53 -13.02 5.80
N SER A 30 3.84 -13.28 6.01
CA SER A 30 4.31 -14.56 6.55
C SER A 30 3.80 -14.90 7.95
N CYS A 31 3.40 -13.91 8.74
CA CYS A 31 2.73 -14.13 10.02
C CYS A 31 1.33 -14.77 9.89
N TYR A 32 0.71 -14.73 8.71
CA TYR A 32 -0.56 -15.42 8.41
C TYR A 32 -0.35 -16.65 7.54
N ASP A 33 0.50 -16.56 6.50
CA ASP A 33 0.82 -17.65 5.58
C ASP A 33 2.26 -17.51 5.07
N SER A 34 3.16 -18.34 5.62
CA SER A 34 4.57 -18.31 5.26
C SER A 34 4.91 -19.04 3.95
N SER A 35 3.93 -19.67 3.28
CA SER A 35 4.16 -20.43 2.06
C SER A 35 4.41 -19.55 0.82
N ASN A 36 3.80 -18.37 0.77
CA ASN A 36 3.87 -17.48 -0.37
C ASN A 36 5.11 -16.58 -0.35
N VAL A 37 5.27 -15.77 0.68
CA VAL A 37 6.37 -14.81 0.83
C VAL A 37 6.92 -14.83 2.26
N GLN A 38 8.12 -14.30 2.44
CA GLN A 38 8.67 -14.03 3.76
C GLN A 38 8.64 -12.52 4.00
N THR A 39 7.97 -12.11 5.08
CA THR A 39 7.84 -10.72 5.51
C THR A 39 8.33 -10.55 6.95
N PRO A 40 9.64 -10.73 7.19
CA PRO A 40 10.20 -10.79 8.54
C PRO A 40 9.99 -9.52 9.35
N ASN A 41 9.86 -8.37 8.71
CA ASN A 41 9.65 -7.10 9.41
C ASN A 41 8.17 -6.89 9.82
N LEU A 42 7.23 -7.30 9.00
CA LEU A 42 5.82 -7.39 9.41
C LEU A 42 5.63 -8.42 10.54
N ASP A 43 6.39 -9.52 10.49
CA ASP A 43 6.39 -10.53 11.56
C ASP A 43 6.91 -9.96 12.89
N ARG A 44 7.80 -8.95 12.90
CA ARG A 44 8.23 -8.26 14.14
C ARG A 44 7.03 -7.61 14.83
N ILE A 45 6.17 -6.93 14.07
CA ILE A 45 4.96 -6.31 14.61
C ILE A 45 4.01 -7.39 15.17
N ALA A 46 3.80 -8.47 14.42
CA ALA A 46 2.95 -9.58 14.86
C ALA A 46 3.46 -10.28 16.14
N LYS A 47 4.78 -10.41 16.27
CA LYS A 47 5.42 -11.02 17.45
C LYS A 47 5.40 -10.13 18.69
N ALA A 48 5.53 -8.81 18.49
CA ALA A 48 5.55 -7.84 19.59
C ALA A 48 4.14 -7.44 20.07
N GLY A 49 3.12 -7.68 19.26
CA GLY A 49 1.75 -7.21 19.50
C GLY A 49 0.69 -8.29 19.37
N VAL A 50 -0.43 -7.93 18.76
CA VAL A 50 -1.60 -8.80 18.57
C VAL A 50 -1.85 -8.98 17.08
N ARG A 51 -2.06 -10.24 16.68
CA ARG A 51 -2.48 -10.62 15.33
C ARG A 51 -3.97 -10.97 15.34
N PHE A 52 -4.77 -10.23 14.57
CA PHE A 52 -6.19 -10.50 14.41
C PHE A 52 -6.39 -11.58 13.34
N THR A 53 -6.99 -12.69 13.70
CA THR A 53 -7.32 -13.79 12.78
C THR A 53 -8.65 -13.59 12.07
N ASN A 54 -9.53 -12.76 12.63
CA ASN A 54 -10.81 -12.38 12.05
C ASN A 54 -10.90 -10.85 12.04
N SER A 55 -10.81 -10.25 10.88
CA SER A 55 -10.93 -8.82 10.68
C SER A 55 -11.78 -8.55 9.45
N TYR A 56 -12.70 -7.60 9.54
CA TYR A 56 -13.67 -7.28 8.49
C TYR A 56 -13.61 -5.82 8.14
N VAL A 57 -13.74 -5.50 6.87
CA VAL A 57 -13.80 -4.14 6.38
C VAL A 57 -15.24 -3.68 6.22
N ALA A 58 -15.51 -2.43 6.60
CA ALA A 58 -16.83 -1.82 6.45
C ALA A 58 -17.17 -1.49 4.98
N ASN A 59 -16.15 -1.24 4.17
CA ASN A 59 -16.22 -1.05 2.71
C ASN A 59 -14.84 -1.41 2.12
N SER A 60 -14.81 -2.31 1.16
CA SER A 60 -13.57 -2.84 0.59
C SER A 60 -12.92 -1.97 -0.51
N LEU A 61 -13.55 -0.85 -0.89
CA LEU A 61 -12.95 0.11 -1.81
C LEU A 61 -11.99 1.05 -1.08
N SER A 62 -10.87 1.42 -1.73
CA SER A 62 -9.76 2.17 -1.13
C SER A 62 -10.19 3.47 -0.43
N GLY A 63 -10.85 4.40 -1.13
CA GLY A 63 -11.29 5.67 -0.55
C GLY A 63 -12.33 5.48 0.57
N PRO A 64 -13.44 4.75 0.33
CA PRO A 64 -14.43 4.46 1.37
C PRO A 64 -13.86 3.77 2.61
N SER A 65 -12.92 2.83 2.45
CA SER A 65 -12.22 2.19 3.57
C SER A 65 -11.47 3.22 4.43
N ARG A 66 -10.73 4.13 3.77
CA ARG A 66 -10.00 5.23 4.44
C ARG A 66 -10.93 6.18 5.16
N ALA A 67 -12.07 6.54 4.55
CA ALA A 67 -13.10 7.35 5.20
C ALA A 67 -13.70 6.65 6.43
N CYS A 68 -13.97 5.33 6.35
CA CYS A 68 -14.45 4.54 7.48
C CYS A 68 -13.42 4.51 8.63
N MET A 69 -12.15 4.28 8.31
CA MET A 69 -11.05 4.27 9.28
C MET A 69 -10.91 5.62 9.98
N LEU A 70 -10.92 6.73 9.23
CA LEU A 70 -10.76 8.07 9.80
C LEU A 70 -11.92 8.49 10.68
N THR A 71 -13.16 8.13 10.30
CA THR A 71 -14.37 8.60 10.98
C THR A 71 -14.92 7.64 12.03
N GLY A 72 -14.51 6.35 12.00
CA GLY A 72 -15.15 5.30 12.78
C GLY A 72 -16.60 5.00 12.37
N LYS A 73 -17.01 5.44 11.15
CA LYS A 73 -18.39 5.28 10.65
C LYS A 73 -18.41 4.46 9.37
N HIS A 74 -19.44 3.66 9.17
CA HIS A 74 -19.72 3.01 7.89
C HIS A 74 -19.94 4.03 6.77
N SER A 75 -19.67 3.64 5.52
CA SER A 75 -19.72 4.53 4.34
C SER A 75 -21.04 5.27 4.17
N HIS A 76 -22.19 4.61 4.44
CA HIS A 76 -23.51 5.25 4.38
C HIS A 76 -23.72 6.31 5.47
N LYS A 77 -22.90 6.33 6.53
CA LYS A 77 -22.95 7.33 7.60
C LYS A 77 -21.92 8.44 7.43
N ASN A 78 -20.76 8.14 6.84
CA ASN A 78 -19.76 9.16 6.56
C ASN A 78 -19.95 9.83 5.18
N GLY A 79 -20.84 9.29 4.32
CA GLY A 79 -21.22 9.85 3.02
C GLY A 79 -20.23 9.54 1.88
N PHE A 80 -19.11 8.86 2.12
CA PHE A 80 -18.14 8.51 1.09
C PHE A 80 -18.23 7.03 0.75
N THR A 81 -18.94 6.70 -0.33
CA THR A 81 -19.41 5.34 -0.63
C THR A 81 -18.69 4.63 -1.76
N ASN A 82 -18.00 5.36 -2.65
CA ASN A 82 -17.28 4.81 -3.81
C ASN A 82 -16.08 5.68 -4.19
N ASN A 83 -15.26 5.20 -5.15
CA ASN A 83 -14.07 5.92 -5.63
C ASN A 83 -14.36 6.83 -6.84
N GLU A 84 -15.54 6.72 -7.44
CA GLU A 84 -15.86 7.36 -8.73
C GLU A 84 -16.49 8.72 -8.56
N HIS A 85 -17.27 8.87 -7.51
CA HIS A 85 -18.07 10.07 -7.27
C HIS A 85 -17.98 10.52 -5.81
N GLY A 86 -17.98 11.82 -5.65
CA GLY A 86 -18.00 12.44 -4.33
C GLY A 86 -16.63 12.91 -3.85
N VAL A 87 -16.69 13.74 -2.84
CA VAL A 87 -15.55 14.31 -2.14
C VAL A 87 -15.76 14.02 -0.66
N PHE A 88 -14.77 13.50 0.04
CA PHE A 88 -14.89 13.25 1.47
C PHE A 88 -15.12 14.55 2.22
N ASP A 89 -16.19 14.59 3.01
CA ASP A 89 -16.46 15.74 3.89
C ASP A 89 -15.48 15.77 5.05
N GLY A 90 -14.43 16.56 4.89
CA GLY A 90 -13.40 16.77 5.88
C GLY A 90 -13.84 17.60 7.10
N SER A 91 -15.08 18.13 7.14
CA SER A 91 -15.61 18.83 8.33
C SER A 91 -15.99 17.86 9.44
N GLN A 92 -16.27 16.63 9.12
CA GLN A 92 -16.65 15.57 10.07
C GLN A 92 -15.59 15.39 11.17
N GLN A 93 -16.04 14.85 12.31
CA GLN A 93 -15.12 14.39 13.34
C GLN A 93 -14.35 13.17 12.84
N THR A 94 -13.02 13.23 12.94
CA THR A 94 -12.10 12.17 12.54
C THR A 94 -11.13 11.85 13.66
N MET A 95 -10.54 10.68 13.65
CA MET A 95 -9.54 10.25 14.64
C MET A 95 -8.38 11.26 14.78
N PRO A 96 -7.74 11.75 13.70
CA PRO A 96 -6.66 12.74 13.85
C PRO A 96 -7.13 14.03 14.52
N LYS A 97 -8.34 14.54 14.25
CA LYS A 97 -8.89 15.72 14.95
C LYS A 97 -9.10 15.50 16.44
N LEU A 98 -9.52 14.30 16.85
CA LEU A 98 -9.67 13.93 18.25
C LEU A 98 -8.31 13.88 18.95
N LEU A 99 -7.31 13.32 18.27
CA LEU A 99 -5.94 13.25 18.79
C LEU A 99 -5.29 14.64 18.91
N GLN A 100 -5.51 15.54 17.93
CA GLN A 100 -5.08 16.93 18.07
C GLN A 100 -5.69 17.60 19.30
N LYS A 101 -7.00 17.43 19.54
CA LYS A 101 -7.66 17.94 20.75
C LYS A 101 -7.09 17.34 22.03
N ALA A 102 -6.57 16.13 21.97
CA ALA A 102 -5.88 15.46 23.06
C ALA A 102 -4.39 15.87 23.19
N GLY A 103 -3.90 16.80 22.37
CA GLY A 103 -2.54 17.34 22.42
C GLY A 103 -1.50 16.55 21.62
N TYR A 104 -1.93 15.65 20.74
CA TYR A 104 -1.04 14.96 19.81
C TYR A 104 -0.72 15.84 18.61
N GLN A 105 0.51 15.74 18.13
CA GLN A 105 0.87 16.20 16.79
C GLN A 105 0.50 15.13 15.78
N THR A 106 -0.10 15.51 14.65
CA THR A 106 -0.66 14.59 13.67
C THR A 106 0.00 14.77 12.31
N ALA A 107 0.45 13.67 11.72
CA ALA A 107 1.05 13.68 10.39
C ALA A 107 0.49 12.58 9.49
N LEU A 108 0.41 12.84 8.18
CA LEU A 108 -0.01 11.89 7.15
C LEU A 108 0.96 11.92 5.98
N ILE A 109 1.52 10.76 5.64
CA ILE A 109 2.45 10.62 4.52
C ILE A 109 2.01 9.46 3.63
N GLY A 110 1.88 9.72 2.32
CA GLY A 110 1.52 8.72 1.31
C GLY A 110 0.09 8.82 0.79
N LYS A 111 -0.55 7.70 0.54
CA LYS A 111 -1.85 7.67 -0.15
C LYS A 111 -3.00 8.23 0.70
N TRP A 112 -3.67 9.26 0.18
CA TRP A 112 -4.89 9.84 0.76
C TRP A 112 -6.16 9.29 0.13
N HIS A 113 -6.33 9.47 -1.17
CA HIS A 113 -7.40 8.93 -2.01
C HIS A 113 -8.84 9.27 -1.55
N LEU A 114 -9.04 10.44 -0.99
CA LEU A 114 -10.35 10.94 -0.55
C LEU A 114 -10.83 12.19 -1.30
N VAL A 115 -10.12 12.57 -2.37
CA VAL A 115 -10.38 13.72 -3.25
C VAL A 115 -10.24 15.08 -2.55
N SER A 116 -10.74 15.20 -1.31
CA SER A 116 -10.61 16.41 -0.50
C SER A 116 -9.19 16.62 0.02
N ARG A 117 -8.87 17.85 0.40
CA ARG A 117 -7.66 18.15 1.16
C ARG A 117 -7.75 17.49 2.57
N PRO A 118 -6.66 16.89 3.09
CA PRO A 118 -6.64 16.36 4.45
C PRO A 118 -6.92 17.44 5.52
N THR A 119 -7.74 17.09 6.50
CA THR A 119 -8.05 17.95 7.65
C THR A 119 -7.78 17.22 8.96
N GLY A 120 -7.37 17.95 10.00
CA GLY A 120 -6.99 17.37 11.27
C GLY A 120 -5.56 16.85 11.29
N PHE A 121 -4.71 17.33 10.39
CA PHE A 121 -3.29 17.03 10.33
C PHE A 121 -2.46 18.31 10.43
N ASP A 122 -1.43 18.28 11.27
CA ASP A 122 -0.45 19.35 11.40
C ASP A 122 0.59 19.30 10.28
N TYR A 123 0.75 18.12 9.68
CA TYR A 123 1.62 17.89 8.52
C TYR A 123 1.02 16.85 7.59
N PHE A 124 1.12 17.07 6.29
CA PHE A 124 0.92 16.00 5.31
C PHE A 124 1.80 16.17 4.06
N SER A 125 2.11 15.04 3.44
CA SER A 125 2.69 14.92 2.11
C SER A 125 2.03 13.73 1.43
N ILE A 126 1.07 13.99 0.53
CA ILE A 126 0.15 12.96 0.02
C ILE A 126 0.30 12.72 -1.48
N LEU A 127 0.08 11.48 -1.88
CA LEU A 127 -0.01 11.11 -3.29
C LEU A 127 -1.32 11.66 -3.88
N PRO A 128 -1.29 12.25 -5.10
CA PRO A 128 -2.50 12.54 -5.86
C PRO A 128 -3.18 11.22 -6.25
N GLU A 129 -4.50 11.14 -6.12
CA GLU A 129 -5.33 9.98 -6.48
C GLU A 129 -4.77 8.63 -5.98
N GLN A 130 -4.46 7.72 -6.92
CA GLN A 130 -3.86 6.40 -6.64
C GLN A 130 -2.35 6.45 -6.42
N GLY A 131 -1.69 7.54 -6.83
CA GLY A 131 -0.24 7.64 -6.88
C GLY A 131 0.41 6.73 -7.93
N ASN A 132 1.68 6.95 -8.20
CA ASN A 132 2.50 6.17 -9.11
C ASN A 132 3.60 5.43 -8.37
N TYR A 133 3.99 4.23 -8.82
CA TYR A 133 5.09 3.47 -8.21
C TYR A 133 6.45 4.13 -8.43
N TYR A 134 6.69 4.67 -9.62
CA TYR A 134 7.93 5.32 -9.98
C TYR A 134 7.76 6.81 -10.17
N ASN A 135 8.72 7.56 -9.67
CA ASN A 135 8.79 9.02 -9.76
C ASN A 135 7.43 9.67 -9.43
N PRO A 136 6.86 9.37 -8.25
CA PRO A 136 5.53 9.85 -7.87
C PRO A 136 5.53 11.36 -7.65
N GLU A 137 4.36 11.94 -7.77
CA GLU A 137 4.07 13.28 -7.29
C GLU A 137 3.59 13.22 -5.84
N PHE A 138 3.89 14.27 -5.08
CA PHE A 138 3.34 14.52 -3.74
C PHE A 138 2.75 15.90 -3.65
N ILE A 139 1.59 16.02 -3.03
CA ILE A 139 0.92 17.28 -2.70
C ILE A 139 1.34 17.67 -1.28
N SER A 140 1.90 18.86 -1.13
CA SER A 140 2.36 19.41 0.14
C SER A 140 1.25 20.10 0.95
N MET A 141 1.59 20.52 2.18
CA MET A 141 0.71 21.35 3.02
C MET A 141 0.35 22.69 2.37
N GLU A 142 1.25 23.24 1.57
CA GLU A 142 1.07 24.51 0.85
C GLU A 142 0.17 24.32 -0.39
N GLY A 143 -0.03 23.07 -0.84
CA GLY A 143 -0.81 22.73 -2.02
C GLY A 143 0.02 22.53 -3.29
N ASP A 144 1.34 22.68 -3.18
CA ASP A 144 2.25 22.42 -4.27
C ASP A 144 2.32 20.92 -4.59
N THR A 145 2.39 20.60 -5.89
CA THR A 145 2.59 19.24 -6.36
C THR A 145 4.02 19.10 -6.88
N LEU A 146 4.82 18.29 -6.19
CA LEU A 146 6.23 18.08 -6.50
C LEU A 146 6.46 16.64 -6.94
N SER A 147 7.15 16.46 -8.07
CA SER A 147 7.59 15.14 -8.53
C SER A 147 8.88 14.75 -7.81
N GLU A 148 8.94 13.52 -7.31
CA GLU A 148 10.10 12.99 -6.61
C GLU A 148 10.65 11.77 -7.33
N LYS A 149 11.98 11.76 -7.57
CA LYS A 149 12.64 10.65 -8.25
C LYS A 149 12.79 9.46 -7.31
N GLY A 150 12.37 8.27 -7.76
CA GLY A 150 12.56 7.02 -7.05
C GLY A 150 11.31 6.15 -6.97
N TYR A 151 11.36 5.16 -6.10
CA TYR A 151 10.28 4.22 -5.88
C TYR A 151 9.39 4.65 -4.71
N VAL A 152 8.09 4.72 -4.93
CA VAL A 152 7.12 5.34 -4.00
C VAL A 152 7.18 4.79 -2.58
N THR A 153 7.38 3.48 -2.42
CA THR A 153 7.42 2.84 -1.09
C THR A 153 8.63 3.33 -0.29
N ASN A 154 9.79 3.49 -0.95
CA ASN A 154 11.00 4.06 -0.33
C ASN A 154 10.76 5.53 0.05
N ILE A 155 10.22 6.33 -0.87
CA ILE A 155 9.99 7.77 -0.66
C ILE A 155 9.03 8.02 0.51
N ILE A 156 7.94 7.25 0.61
CA ILE A 156 6.99 7.35 1.73
C ILE A 156 7.71 7.07 3.06
N THR A 157 8.57 6.06 3.10
CA THR A 157 9.34 5.73 4.30
C THR A 157 10.39 6.80 4.63
N ASP A 158 11.11 7.29 3.61
CA ASP A 158 12.09 8.37 3.78
C ASP A 158 11.45 9.63 4.35
N LYS A 159 10.31 10.05 3.80
CA LYS A 159 9.53 11.19 4.31
C LYS A 159 9.01 10.97 5.74
N SER A 160 8.64 9.73 6.06
CA SER A 160 8.15 9.37 7.41
C SER A 160 9.27 9.48 8.44
N ILE A 161 10.45 8.98 8.11
CA ILE A 161 11.64 9.09 8.96
C ILE A 161 12.10 10.55 9.05
N ASP A 162 12.15 11.28 7.94
CA ASP A 162 12.49 12.71 7.91
C ASP A 162 11.54 13.53 8.80
N TRP A 163 10.24 13.25 8.76
CA TRP A 163 9.28 13.91 9.63
C TRP A 163 9.54 13.60 11.12
N LEU A 164 9.78 12.35 11.46
CA LEU A 164 10.10 11.94 12.83
C LEU A 164 11.40 12.59 13.34
N GLU A 165 12.39 12.74 12.48
CA GLU A 165 13.70 13.24 12.85
C GLU A 165 13.78 14.77 12.90
N HIS A 166 13.22 15.46 11.91
CA HIS A 166 13.47 16.87 11.67
C HIS A 166 12.26 17.80 11.79
N LYS A 167 11.02 17.27 11.72
CA LYS A 167 9.83 18.14 11.58
C LYS A 167 8.88 18.10 12.76
N ARG A 168 8.82 16.97 13.49
CA ARG A 168 7.92 16.87 14.63
C ARG A 168 8.37 17.73 15.81
N ASP A 169 7.43 18.18 16.58
CA ASP A 169 7.67 18.77 17.91
C ASP A 169 7.96 17.63 18.92
N ARG A 170 9.22 17.54 19.36
CA ARG A 170 9.67 16.47 20.27
C ARG A 170 9.09 16.56 21.67
N SER A 171 8.45 17.68 22.03
CA SER A 171 7.79 17.88 23.32
C SER A 171 6.37 17.29 23.37
N LYS A 172 5.82 16.87 22.22
CA LYS A 172 4.44 16.35 22.10
C LYS A 172 4.43 14.87 21.72
N PRO A 173 3.44 14.12 22.21
CA PRO A 173 3.14 12.82 21.61
C PRO A 173 2.65 13.02 20.19
N PHE A 174 2.84 12.01 19.33
CA PHE A 174 2.44 12.12 17.93
C PHE A 174 1.62 10.92 17.46
N ILE A 175 0.85 11.15 16.39
CA ILE A 175 0.39 10.09 15.50
C ILE A 175 0.91 10.35 14.10
N LEU A 176 1.58 9.34 13.53
CA LEU A 176 2.08 9.34 12.17
C LEU A 176 1.34 8.27 11.35
N PHE A 177 0.59 8.70 10.35
CA PHE A 177 -0.03 7.84 9.36
C PHE A 177 0.94 7.63 8.19
N VAL A 178 1.38 6.39 8.00
CA VAL A 178 2.26 5.97 6.90
C VAL A 178 1.42 5.12 5.94
N HIS A 179 0.92 5.76 4.89
CA HIS A 179 -0.02 5.15 3.96
C HIS A 179 0.68 4.76 2.65
N HIS A 180 1.09 3.50 2.54
CA HIS A 180 1.71 2.98 1.33
C HIS A 180 0.70 2.77 0.20
N LYS A 181 1.14 2.99 -1.06
CA LYS A 181 0.44 2.53 -2.27
C LYS A 181 0.57 1.01 -2.43
N ALA A 182 1.67 0.43 -2.00
CA ALA A 182 1.90 -1.00 -2.08
C ALA A 182 0.91 -1.75 -1.13
N CYS A 183 0.33 -2.86 -1.53
CA CYS A 183 0.61 -3.67 -2.74
C CYS A 183 -0.44 -3.50 -3.86
N HIS A 184 -0.99 -2.30 -4.06
CA HIS A 184 -2.05 -2.06 -5.04
C HIS A 184 -1.64 -2.49 -6.46
N ARG A 185 -2.61 -3.00 -7.24
CA ARG A 185 -2.51 -3.20 -8.69
C ARG A 185 -1.91 -1.91 -9.30
N ASP A 186 -1.02 -1.93 -10.11
CA ASP A 186 -0.47 -2.76 -11.19
C ASP A 186 0.78 -3.58 -10.80
N TRP A 187 1.14 -3.61 -9.54
CA TRP A 187 2.27 -4.40 -9.01
C TRP A 187 3.58 -4.15 -9.77
N LEU A 188 3.94 -2.89 -10.03
CA LEU A 188 5.23 -2.56 -10.62
C LEU A 188 6.34 -2.79 -9.57
N PRO A 189 7.20 -3.80 -9.76
CA PRO A 189 8.23 -4.10 -8.76
C PRO A 189 9.31 -3.03 -8.73
N GLU A 190 9.94 -2.85 -7.59
CA GLU A 190 11.18 -2.09 -7.50
C GLU A 190 12.29 -2.79 -8.29
N LEU A 191 13.09 -2.04 -9.06
CA LEU A 191 14.09 -2.60 -9.97
C LEU A 191 15.09 -3.55 -9.32
N LYS A 192 15.42 -3.34 -8.05
CA LYS A 192 16.34 -4.23 -7.33
C LYS A 192 15.77 -5.63 -7.09
N TYR A 193 14.44 -5.79 -7.22
CA TYR A 193 13.74 -7.08 -7.01
C TYR A 193 13.24 -7.73 -8.29
N LEU A 194 13.60 -7.25 -9.49
CA LEU A 194 13.09 -7.81 -10.75
C LEU A 194 13.31 -9.34 -10.86
N GLU A 195 14.49 -9.82 -10.46
CA GLU A 195 14.83 -11.25 -10.53
C GLU A 195 14.30 -12.08 -9.35
N LEU A 196 13.78 -11.41 -8.30
CA LEU A 196 13.32 -12.12 -7.11
C LEU A 196 12.04 -12.92 -7.43
N TYR A 197 11.95 -14.14 -6.91
CA TYR A 197 10.82 -15.07 -7.11
C TYR A 197 10.59 -15.56 -8.55
N GLU A 198 11.52 -15.36 -9.49
CA GLU A 198 11.33 -15.85 -10.87
C GLU A 198 11.35 -17.38 -10.96
N ASP A 199 12.09 -18.04 -10.10
CA ASP A 199 12.15 -19.49 -9.93
C ASP A 199 11.05 -20.06 -9.02
N LYS A 200 10.31 -19.18 -8.29
CA LYS A 200 9.26 -19.62 -7.37
C LYS A 200 7.98 -19.99 -8.10
N THR A 201 7.41 -21.14 -7.73
CA THR A 201 6.06 -21.56 -8.12
C THR A 201 5.11 -21.34 -6.94
N PHE A 202 4.07 -20.56 -7.13
CA PHE A 202 3.01 -20.34 -6.15
C PHE A 202 1.95 -21.43 -6.27
N LYS A 203 1.46 -21.92 -5.13
CA LYS A 203 0.40 -22.92 -5.12
C LYS A 203 -0.88 -22.30 -5.68
N VAL A 204 -1.47 -22.93 -6.68
CA VAL A 204 -2.78 -22.56 -7.21
C VAL A 204 -3.85 -22.87 -6.16
N PRO A 205 -4.69 -21.89 -5.75
CA PRO A 205 -5.75 -22.15 -4.77
C PRO A 205 -6.76 -23.17 -5.27
N GLU A 206 -7.35 -23.95 -4.38
CA GLU A 206 -8.40 -24.95 -4.74
C GLU A 206 -9.62 -24.29 -5.39
N THR A 207 -9.93 -23.04 -5.00
CA THR A 207 -11.02 -22.24 -5.55
C THR A 207 -10.67 -21.49 -6.83
N PHE A 208 -9.48 -21.70 -7.41
CA PHE A 208 -8.99 -20.95 -8.58
C PHE A 208 -9.89 -21.06 -9.82
N TYR A 209 -10.52 -22.22 -9.98
CA TYR A 209 -11.43 -22.50 -11.10
C TYR A 209 -12.90 -22.48 -10.69
N ASP A 210 -13.22 -21.89 -9.54
CA ASP A 210 -14.59 -21.73 -9.06
C ASP A 210 -15.41 -20.88 -10.06
N ASP A 211 -16.57 -21.34 -10.43
CA ASP A 211 -17.50 -20.66 -11.35
C ASP A 211 -18.44 -19.68 -10.61
N TYR A 212 -18.30 -19.63 -9.29
CA TYR A 212 -19.12 -18.81 -8.38
C TYR A 212 -20.63 -19.13 -8.42
N GLN A 213 -21.02 -20.33 -8.83
CA GLN A 213 -22.44 -20.72 -8.92
C GLN A 213 -23.18 -20.44 -7.61
N GLY A 214 -24.34 -19.78 -7.73
CA GLY A 214 -25.17 -19.39 -6.59
C GLY A 214 -24.68 -18.13 -5.82
N ARG A 215 -23.59 -17.49 -6.25
CA ARG A 215 -23.02 -16.27 -5.66
C ARG A 215 -23.09 -15.12 -6.65
N LEU A 216 -24.27 -14.53 -6.82
CA LEU A 216 -24.58 -13.56 -7.87
C LEU A 216 -23.55 -12.41 -7.96
N ALA A 217 -23.16 -11.82 -6.85
CA ALA A 217 -22.20 -10.72 -6.84
C ALA A 217 -20.83 -11.15 -7.39
N ALA A 218 -20.33 -12.33 -7.04
CA ALA A 218 -19.08 -12.85 -7.54
C ALA A 218 -19.15 -13.26 -9.02
N GLN A 219 -20.29 -13.84 -9.47
CA GLN A 219 -20.50 -14.23 -10.87
C GLN A 219 -20.53 -13.04 -11.83
N THR A 220 -20.99 -11.88 -11.38
CA THR A 220 -21.14 -10.67 -12.22
C THR A 220 -19.92 -9.76 -12.22
N GLN A 221 -18.92 -10.02 -11.35
CA GLN A 221 -17.69 -9.24 -11.29
C GLN A 221 -16.69 -9.66 -12.36
N GLU A 222 -16.02 -8.67 -12.96
CA GLU A 222 -14.90 -8.87 -13.89
C GLU A 222 -13.59 -9.15 -13.13
N MET A 223 -13.50 -10.32 -12.46
CA MET A 223 -12.37 -10.70 -11.59
C MET A 223 -11.73 -12.03 -11.95
N ASN A 224 -12.05 -12.59 -13.10
CA ASN A 224 -11.49 -13.87 -13.56
C ASN A 224 -10.07 -13.69 -14.09
N ILE A 225 -9.10 -14.40 -13.53
CA ILE A 225 -7.69 -14.29 -13.93
C ILE A 225 -7.49 -14.62 -15.42
N ALA A 226 -8.10 -15.71 -15.91
CA ALA A 226 -7.94 -16.09 -17.30
C ALA A 226 -8.51 -15.05 -18.28
N LYS A 227 -9.71 -14.54 -17.97
CA LYS A 227 -10.50 -13.70 -18.87
C LYS A 227 -10.17 -12.22 -18.69
N ASP A 228 -10.17 -11.73 -17.44
CA ASP A 228 -10.25 -10.30 -17.14
C ASP A 228 -8.89 -9.66 -16.83
N MET A 229 -7.89 -10.47 -16.41
CA MET A 229 -6.55 -9.95 -16.14
C MET A 229 -5.86 -9.50 -17.43
N ASP A 230 -5.49 -8.23 -17.49
CA ASP A 230 -4.91 -7.59 -18.67
C ASP A 230 -3.45 -8.02 -18.92
N MET A 231 -3.10 -8.29 -20.18
CA MET A 231 -1.79 -8.84 -20.52
C MET A 231 -0.65 -7.81 -20.37
N ALA A 232 -0.88 -6.55 -20.69
CA ALA A 232 0.13 -5.51 -20.52
C ALA A 232 0.19 -5.02 -19.07
N TYR A 233 -0.96 -4.64 -18.53
CA TYR A 233 -1.04 -3.95 -17.24
C TYR A 233 -0.79 -4.87 -16.04
N ASP A 234 -1.40 -6.05 -16.04
CA ASP A 234 -1.31 -6.98 -14.92
C ASP A 234 -0.16 -7.98 -15.08
N VAL A 235 -0.01 -8.55 -16.26
CA VAL A 235 0.90 -9.67 -16.52
C VAL A 235 2.26 -9.21 -17.08
N LYS A 236 2.30 -8.02 -17.68
CA LYS A 236 3.49 -7.38 -18.28
C LYS A 236 4.12 -8.20 -19.40
N VAL A 237 3.29 -8.95 -20.15
CA VAL A 237 3.65 -9.70 -21.35
C VAL A 237 2.88 -9.14 -22.56
N TYR A 238 3.47 -8.14 -23.21
CA TYR A 238 2.82 -7.38 -24.27
C TYR A 238 3.79 -7.08 -25.40
N ARG A 239 3.36 -7.34 -26.63
CA ARG A 239 4.00 -6.87 -27.86
C ARG A 239 3.11 -5.85 -28.55
N SER A 240 3.73 -4.95 -29.33
CA SER A 240 2.97 -4.06 -30.19
C SER A 240 2.05 -4.87 -31.11
N GLY A 241 0.75 -4.57 -31.08
CA GLY A 241 -0.29 -5.30 -31.81
C GLY A 241 -1.04 -6.37 -31.01
N ASP A 242 -0.57 -6.76 -29.82
CA ASP A 242 -1.32 -7.65 -28.93
C ASP A 242 -2.59 -6.97 -28.42
N LYS A 243 -3.62 -7.77 -28.16
CA LYS A 243 -4.88 -7.26 -27.56
C LYS A 243 -4.67 -7.02 -26.06
N SER A 244 -4.67 -5.74 -25.65
CA SER A 244 -4.67 -5.32 -24.27
C SER A 244 -5.47 -4.03 -24.12
N ARG A 245 -6.43 -4.04 -23.20
CA ARG A 245 -7.30 -2.89 -22.91
C ARG A 245 -6.56 -1.75 -22.21
N LEU A 246 -5.56 -2.10 -21.42
CA LEU A 246 -4.84 -1.18 -20.53
C LEU A 246 -3.37 -0.94 -20.95
N SER A 247 -3.00 -1.28 -22.20
CA SER A 247 -1.63 -1.11 -22.69
C SER A 247 -1.15 0.34 -22.62
N SER A 248 -1.98 1.32 -22.96
CA SER A 248 -1.63 2.74 -22.87
C SER A 248 -1.34 3.18 -21.44
N THR A 249 -2.13 2.72 -20.48
CA THR A 249 -1.93 2.99 -19.05
C THR A 249 -0.63 2.34 -18.55
N TYR A 250 -0.38 1.08 -18.92
CA TYR A 250 0.87 0.40 -18.62
C TYR A 250 2.09 1.16 -19.14
N HIS A 251 2.06 1.56 -20.41
CA HIS A 251 3.17 2.34 -21.00
C HIS A 251 3.35 3.71 -20.34
N ALA A 252 2.26 4.38 -19.95
CA ALA A 252 2.35 5.64 -19.22
C ALA A 252 3.11 5.46 -17.89
N PHE A 253 2.88 4.36 -17.16
CA PHE A 253 3.59 4.07 -15.91
C PHE A 253 5.06 3.71 -16.14
N VAL A 254 5.36 2.88 -17.13
CA VAL A 254 6.75 2.50 -17.47
C VAL A 254 7.54 3.70 -17.99
N ASN A 255 6.90 4.61 -18.72
CA ASN A 255 7.53 5.83 -19.21
C ASN A 255 7.90 6.84 -18.11
N ARG A 256 7.42 6.66 -16.88
CA ARG A 256 7.87 7.44 -15.72
C ARG A 256 9.30 7.11 -15.29
N LEU A 257 9.80 5.92 -15.60
CA LEU A 257 11.17 5.54 -15.36
C LEU A 257 12.12 6.41 -16.22
N ASP A 258 13.28 6.76 -15.69
CA ASP A 258 14.31 7.35 -16.53
C ASP A 258 14.81 6.36 -17.61
N SER A 259 15.60 6.82 -18.55
CA SER A 259 15.98 6.01 -19.72
C SER A 259 16.75 4.75 -19.35
N ALA A 260 17.65 4.82 -18.35
CA ALA A 260 18.47 3.69 -17.94
C ALA A 260 17.64 2.66 -17.16
N ASP A 261 16.83 3.12 -16.22
CA ASP A 261 15.93 2.29 -15.43
C ASP A 261 14.87 1.63 -16.31
N ARG A 262 14.31 2.37 -17.27
CA ARG A 262 13.36 1.85 -18.25
C ARG A 262 13.99 0.80 -19.17
N ALA A 263 15.22 1.01 -19.60
CA ALA A 263 15.93 0.02 -20.42
C ALA A 263 16.15 -1.28 -19.64
N ARG A 264 16.51 -1.20 -18.36
CA ARG A 264 16.66 -2.36 -17.49
C ARG A 264 15.31 -3.07 -17.25
N TYR A 265 14.26 -2.33 -16.98
CA TYR A 265 12.91 -2.84 -16.80
C TYR A 265 12.43 -3.59 -18.06
N ASN A 266 12.53 -2.94 -19.22
CA ASN A 266 12.12 -3.52 -20.49
C ASN A 266 12.93 -4.78 -20.82
N ALA A 267 14.25 -4.77 -20.69
CA ALA A 267 15.10 -5.92 -20.96
C ALA A 267 14.73 -7.15 -20.12
N PHE A 268 14.23 -6.95 -18.90
CA PHE A 268 13.72 -8.03 -18.06
C PHE A 268 12.37 -8.57 -18.58
N TYR A 269 11.38 -7.71 -18.83
CA TYR A 269 10.05 -8.16 -19.24
C TYR A 269 9.97 -8.58 -20.71
N ASP A 270 10.86 -8.08 -21.60
CA ASP A 270 10.94 -8.51 -22.99
C ASP A 270 11.27 -10.00 -23.10
N LYS A 271 12.23 -10.49 -22.30
CA LYS A 271 12.55 -11.95 -22.24
C LYS A 271 11.36 -12.79 -21.82
N ILE A 272 10.60 -12.32 -20.82
CA ILE A 272 9.40 -13.00 -20.33
C ILE A 272 8.32 -12.99 -21.41
N THR A 273 8.18 -11.88 -22.11
CA THR A 273 7.23 -11.71 -23.23
C THR A 273 7.56 -12.66 -24.39
N GLU A 274 8.83 -12.77 -24.75
CA GLU A 274 9.29 -13.72 -25.78
C GLU A 274 8.98 -15.17 -25.42
N ASP A 275 9.32 -15.59 -24.18
CA ASP A 275 9.00 -16.92 -23.67
C ASP A 275 7.49 -17.21 -23.67
N PHE A 276 6.69 -16.25 -23.22
CA PHE A 276 5.24 -16.37 -23.23
C PHE A 276 4.67 -16.63 -24.62
N HIS A 277 5.07 -15.82 -25.60
CA HIS A 277 4.57 -15.96 -26.98
C HIS A 277 5.02 -17.26 -27.63
N ALA A 278 6.22 -17.76 -27.29
CA ALA A 278 6.71 -19.05 -27.80
C ALA A 278 5.88 -20.24 -27.29
N ARG A 279 5.23 -20.12 -26.12
CA ARG A 279 4.46 -21.22 -25.51
C ARG A 279 3.06 -21.38 -26.09
N ASN A 280 2.48 -20.39 -26.73
CA ASN A 280 1.10 -20.43 -27.31
C ASN A 280 0.04 -20.93 -26.31
N LEU A 281 0.06 -20.44 -25.08
CA LEU A 281 -0.77 -20.93 -23.98
C LEU A 281 -2.24 -20.55 -24.17
N THR A 282 -3.16 -21.48 -23.84
CA THR A 282 -4.61 -21.28 -23.89
C THR A 282 -5.29 -21.93 -22.66
N GLY A 283 -6.55 -21.59 -22.41
CA GLY A 283 -7.38 -22.23 -21.39
C GLY A 283 -6.75 -22.21 -20.00
N LYS A 284 -6.72 -23.36 -19.33
CA LYS A 284 -6.17 -23.50 -17.97
C LYS A 284 -4.70 -23.15 -17.90
N ALA A 285 -3.90 -23.54 -18.88
CA ALA A 285 -2.46 -23.24 -18.91
C ALA A 285 -2.20 -21.72 -18.97
N LEU A 286 -3.00 -20.98 -19.74
CA LEU A 286 -2.94 -19.53 -19.77
C LEU A 286 -3.36 -18.90 -18.41
N ALA A 287 -4.41 -19.42 -17.79
CA ALA A 287 -4.87 -18.95 -16.48
C ALA A 287 -3.79 -19.12 -15.40
N GLU A 288 -3.18 -20.29 -15.34
CA GLU A 288 -2.09 -20.60 -14.41
C GLU A 288 -0.85 -19.76 -14.69
N TYR A 289 -0.49 -19.54 -15.95
CA TYR A 289 0.61 -18.67 -16.32
C TYR A 289 0.38 -17.21 -15.83
N LYS A 290 -0.78 -16.64 -16.11
CA LYS A 290 -1.17 -15.30 -15.62
C LYS A 290 -1.08 -15.24 -14.10
N PHE A 291 -1.61 -16.24 -13.39
CA PHE A 291 -1.53 -16.35 -11.95
C PHE A 291 -0.08 -16.33 -11.45
N GLN A 292 0.81 -17.16 -11.99
CA GLN A 292 2.21 -17.20 -11.58
C GLN A 292 2.91 -15.87 -11.82
N ARG A 293 2.66 -15.22 -12.95
CA ARG A 293 3.28 -13.92 -13.26
C ARG A 293 2.86 -12.81 -12.28
N TYR A 294 1.55 -12.62 -12.09
CA TYR A 294 1.10 -11.59 -11.19
C TYR A 294 1.50 -11.86 -9.74
N MET A 295 1.49 -13.13 -9.30
CA MET A 295 1.92 -13.49 -7.95
C MET A 295 3.40 -13.16 -7.70
N ARG A 296 4.27 -13.37 -8.70
CA ARG A 296 5.69 -12.99 -8.60
C ARG A 296 5.85 -11.48 -8.46
N ASP A 297 5.17 -10.70 -9.28
CA ASP A 297 5.26 -9.24 -9.21
C ASP A 297 4.64 -8.69 -7.91
N TYR A 298 3.52 -9.25 -7.47
CA TYR A 298 2.92 -8.93 -6.17
C TYR A 298 3.90 -9.25 -5.02
N ALA A 299 4.53 -10.41 -5.03
CA ALA A 299 5.52 -10.80 -4.02
C ALA A 299 6.72 -9.86 -3.98
N LYS A 300 7.22 -9.39 -5.12
CA LYS A 300 8.29 -8.38 -5.22
C LYS A 300 7.90 -7.05 -4.60
N VAL A 301 6.68 -6.59 -4.88
CA VAL A 301 6.15 -5.35 -4.28
C VAL A 301 5.99 -5.52 -2.76
N THR A 302 5.48 -6.67 -2.32
CA THR A 302 5.37 -7.01 -0.89
C THR A 302 6.74 -7.03 -0.22
N ARG A 303 7.77 -7.56 -0.88
CA ARG A 303 9.14 -7.57 -0.34
C ARG A 303 9.67 -6.15 -0.13
N SER A 304 9.49 -5.28 -1.11
CA SER A 304 9.87 -3.86 -0.97
C SER A 304 9.13 -3.18 0.18
N LEU A 305 7.85 -3.48 0.34
CA LEU A 305 7.05 -2.98 1.46
C LEU A 305 7.59 -3.47 2.80
N ASP A 306 7.83 -4.75 2.95
CA ASP A 306 8.36 -5.34 4.19
C ASP A 306 9.71 -4.72 4.60
N ASP A 307 10.63 -4.56 3.64
CA ASP A 307 11.93 -3.93 3.90
C ASP A 307 11.76 -2.46 4.36
N ASN A 308 10.80 -1.75 3.82
CA ASN A 308 10.50 -0.37 4.21
C ASN A 308 9.84 -0.26 5.58
N VAL A 309 8.96 -1.20 5.93
CA VAL A 309 8.45 -1.31 7.30
C VAL A 309 9.60 -1.59 8.26
N GLY A 310 10.54 -2.47 7.87
CA GLY A 310 11.77 -2.74 8.64
C GLY A 310 12.57 -1.48 8.93
N ARG A 311 12.82 -0.66 7.91
CA ARG A 311 13.55 0.63 8.06
C ARG A 311 12.88 1.56 9.07
N LEU A 312 11.55 1.64 9.07
CA LEU A 312 10.81 2.46 10.01
C LEU A 312 10.90 1.90 11.43
N LEU A 313 10.77 0.59 11.61
CA LEU A 313 10.92 -0.07 12.92
C LEU A 313 12.33 0.09 13.46
N ASP A 314 13.35 -0.09 12.62
CA ASP A 314 14.76 0.08 12.99
C ASP A 314 15.05 1.52 13.44
N TYR A 315 14.46 2.52 12.74
CA TYR A 315 14.57 3.92 13.18
C TYR A 315 13.97 4.14 14.56
N LEU A 316 12.77 3.60 14.83
CA LEU A 316 12.12 3.73 16.13
C LEU A 316 12.96 3.08 17.25
N GLU A 317 13.55 1.91 16.99
CA GLU A 317 14.44 1.23 17.94
C GLU A 317 15.74 2.01 18.19
N GLN A 318 16.43 2.44 17.14
CA GLN A 318 17.70 3.17 17.23
C GLN A 318 17.58 4.52 17.92
N THR A 319 16.42 5.16 17.81
CA THR A 319 16.16 6.47 18.45
C THR A 319 15.53 6.37 19.84
N GLY A 320 15.28 5.14 20.34
CA GLY A 320 14.63 4.90 21.63
C GLY A 320 13.15 5.26 21.66
N LEU A 321 12.52 5.44 20.47
CA LEU A 321 11.08 5.71 20.37
C LEU A 321 10.23 4.45 20.47
N ALA A 322 10.80 3.26 20.24
CA ALA A 322 10.05 2.02 20.16
C ALA A 322 9.25 1.72 21.44
N ASP A 323 9.87 1.91 22.62
CA ASP A 323 9.23 1.62 23.92
C ASP A 323 8.05 2.55 24.25
N SER A 324 7.95 3.68 23.55
CA SER A 324 6.91 4.70 23.75
C SER A 324 5.98 4.86 22.55
N THR A 325 6.03 3.94 21.57
CA THR A 325 5.26 4.03 20.32
C THR A 325 4.41 2.79 20.08
#